data_e07493d118058e397fb29f397285f728
#
_entry.id   e07493d118058e397fb29f397285f728
#
_cell.length_a   1.000
_cell.length_b   1.000
_cell.length_c   1.000
_cell.angle_alpha   90.00
_cell.angle_beta   90.00
_cell.angle_gamma   90.00
#
_symmetry.space_group_name_H-M   'P 1'
#
loop_
_entity.id
_entity.type
_entity.pdbx_description
1 polymer ?
#
loop_
_entity_poly.entity_id
_entity_poly.type
_entity_poly.pdbx_seq_one_letter_code
_entity_poly.pdbx_strand_id
1 'polypeptide(L)'
;MAYQPHLNVLRKGRDTWNRWRKECKDVHPDLRKANLYGADLIGYDLSEVNLNGANLSNANLSNTYCINTYLINADLRKANLKDANLRNANLSGASLNKANLNRASLNKANLSDAVLKRANLSDTDLSEADLSRADLSEANLSEANLRNANLCEADLSGADLRSTNLRNANFSYAKLNNANLTQATLVETDMREAILSNCSIYGISVWNIQLEKTQQDNLIITPQNEPVITVDNLKIAQFIYLLLNNQEIRDVIDTIAKKAVLILGRFTPERKTILDALRDALRQQNYLPILFDFEKPSSRDLTETVSTLAHLARFIIVDLTDPSSAPHEMATIIPQCIVPVQPLLTIDENRYEYAMFQDLRQRYHWVLPTQRYYDMPSLLTSLHEKVIVPAEEKAVELEQRKLT
;
A
#
# COMPACT_ATOMS: atom_id res chain seq x y z
N MET A 1 39.96 23.50 11.43
CA MET A 1 40.47 24.09 10.13
C MET A 1 40.99 22.92 9.32
N ALA A 2 40.94 23.01 7.99
CA ALA A 2 41.50 21.99 7.12
C ALA A 2 43.02 21.79 7.38
N TYR A 3 43.50 20.56 7.26
CA TYR A 3 44.92 20.30 7.31
C TYR A 3 45.57 20.80 6.01
N GLN A 4 46.40 21.85 6.12
CA GLN A 4 46.89 22.60 4.99
C GLN A 4 47.62 21.76 3.91
N PRO A 5 48.44 20.74 4.25
CA PRO A 5 49.02 19.84 3.28
C PRO A 5 48.01 19.13 2.38
N HIS A 6 46.91 18.60 2.92
CA HIS A 6 45.86 17.94 2.13
C HIS A 6 45.15 18.93 1.21
N LEU A 7 44.82 20.12 1.72
CA LEU A 7 44.20 21.17 0.91
C LEU A 7 45.10 21.62 -0.25
N ASN A 8 46.43 21.69 -0.03
CA ASN A 8 47.41 22.02 -1.07
C ASN A 8 47.48 20.96 -2.16
N VAL A 9 47.37 19.66 -1.80
CA VAL A 9 47.31 18.57 -2.81
C VAL A 9 46.02 18.67 -3.60
N LEU A 10 44.86 18.88 -2.95
CA LEU A 10 43.56 19.06 -3.63
C LEU A 10 43.62 20.17 -4.67
N ARG A 11 44.22 21.33 -4.32
CA ARG A 11 44.35 22.50 -5.19
C ARG A 11 45.27 22.31 -6.42
N LYS A 12 46.10 21.26 -6.44
CA LYS A 12 46.92 20.89 -7.60
C LYS A 12 46.13 20.22 -8.74
N GLY A 13 44.84 19.97 -8.53
CA GLY A 13 43.95 19.43 -9.54
C GLY A 13 43.65 17.93 -9.38
N ARG A 14 42.62 17.47 -10.11
CA ARG A 14 42.04 16.14 -9.99
C ARG A 14 43.05 15.01 -10.15
N ASP A 15 43.86 15.05 -11.20
CA ASP A 15 44.76 13.93 -11.50
C ASP A 15 45.86 13.77 -10.44
N THR A 16 46.36 14.90 -9.91
CA THR A 16 47.32 14.91 -8.81
C THR A 16 46.70 14.39 -7.52
N TRP A 17 45.46 14.85 -7.19
CA TRP A 17 44.74 14.39 -6.03
C TRP A 17 44.44 12.90 -6.13
N ASN A 18 43.82 12.42 -7.23
CA ASN A 18 43.44 11.04 -7.39
C ASN A 18 44.63 10.08 -7.42
N ARG A 19 45.79 10.52 -7.95
CA ARG A 19 47.06 9.77 -7.88
C ARG A 19 47.51 9.65 -6.43
N TRP A 20 47.55 10.76 -5.71
CA TRP A 20 47.95 10.81 -4.31
C TRP A 20 47.03 9.93 -3.46
N ARG A 21 45.71 9.92 -3.69
CA ARG A 21 44.75 9.04 -3.02
C ARG A 21 45.08 7.55 -3.24
N LYS A 22 45.49 7.18 -4.45
CA LYS A 22 45.90 5.80 -4.77
C LYS A 22 47.20 5.38 -4.08
N GLU A 23 48.13 6.31 -3.94
CA GLU A 23 49.46 6.08 -3.33
C GLU A 23 49.35 6.07 -1.79
N CYS A 24 48.48 6.88 -1.21
CA CYS A 24 48.30 7.07 0.22
C CYS A 24 46.95 6.56 0.70
N LYS A 25 46.65 5.27 0.50
CA LYS A 25 45.33 4.66 0.79
C LYS A 25 44.93 4.71 2.27
N ASP A 26 45.88 4.62 3.18
CA ASP A 26 45.62 4.60 4.63
C ASP A 26 45.49 6.03 5.19
N VAL A 27 45.62 7.05 4.38
CA VAL A 27 45.46 8.45 4.81
C VAL A 27 44.02 8.86 4.66
N HIS A 28 43.38 9.28 5.75
CA HIS A 28 42.06 9.92 5.77
C HIS A 28 42.25 11.44 5.66
N PRO A 29 42.02 12.04 4.50
CA PRO A 29 42.33 13.48 4.32
C PRO A 29 41.40 14.34 5.21
N ASP A 30 42.01 15.31 5.89
CA ASP A 30 41.31 16.30 6.71
C ASP A 30 41.13 17.61 5.96
N LEU A 31 39.92 17.88 5.52
CA LEU A 31 39.47 19.11 4.86
C LEU A 31 38.37 19.81 5.65
N ARG A 32 38.29 19.57 6.99
CA ARG A 32 37.29 20.18 7.87
C ARG A 32 37.28 21.69 7.75
N LYS A 33 36.08 22.26 7.56
CA LYS A 33 35.89 23.71 7.43
C LYS A 33 36.69 24.35 6.28
N ALA A 34 37.12 23.55 5.29
CA ALA A 34 37.76 24.10 4.07
C ALA A 34 36.79 25.03 3.34
N ASN A 35 37.31 26.12 2.82
CA ASN A 35 36.56 26.94 1.86
C ASN A 35 36.81 26.42 0.44
N LEU A 36 35.78 25.71 -0.06
CA LEU A 36 35.70 25.12 -1.39
C LEU A 36 34.55 25.72 -2.19
N TYR A 37 34.15 26.96 -1.86
CA TYR A 37 33.07 27.66 -2.56
C TYR A 37 33.36 27.71 -4.07
N GLY A 38 32.39 27.25 -4.88
CA GLY A 38 32.46 27.22 -6.32
C GLY A 38 33.61 26.36 -6.91
N ALA A 39 34.25 25.50 -6.09
CA ALA A 39 35.32 24.64 -6.54
C ALA A 39 34.86 23.66 -7.62
N ASP A 40 35.69 23.45 -8.65
CA ASP A 40 35.50 22.36 -9.62
C ASP A 40 36.16 21.08 -9.09
N LEU A 41 35.32 20.14 -8.65
CA LEU A 41 35.73 18.86 -8.07
C LEU A 41 35.24 17.66 -8.89
N ILE A 42 34.94 17.85 -10.19
CA ILE A 42 34.44 16.79 -11.07
C ILE A 42 35.37 15.58 -11.09
N GLY A 43 34.83 14.41 -10.71
CA GLY A 43 35.53 13.14 -10.77
C GLY A 43 36.67 12.99 -9.76
N TYR A 44 36.74 13.82 -8.71
CA TYR A 44 37.66 13.63 -7.61
C TYR A 44 37.29 12.41 -6.76
N ASP A 45 38.29 11.74 -6.23
CA ASP A 45 38.12 10.70 -5.20
C ASP A 45 38.18 11.34 -3.80
N LEU A 46 36.99 11.66 -3.28
CA LEU A 46 36.81 12.23 -1.96
C LEU A 46 36.37 11.17 -0.95
N SER A 47 36.51 9.87 -1.27
CA SER A 47 36.11 8.79 -0.39
C SER A 47 36.87 8.87 0.95
N GLU A 48 36.17 8.69 2.07
CA GLU A 48 36.71 8.73 3.43
C GLU A 48 37.33 10.09 3.84
N VAL A 49 37.13 11.14 3.03
CA VAL A 49 37.63 12.50 3.34
C VAL A 49 36.75 13.12 4.42
N ASN A 50 37.39 13.83 5.37
CA ASN A 50 36.66 14.61 6.36
C ASN A 50 36.45 16.04 5.84
N LEU A 51 35.21 16.34 5.42
CA LEU A 51 34.72 17.62 4.94
C LEU A 51 33.72 18.26 5.93
N ASN A 52 33.72 17.85 7.21
CA ASN A 52 32.80 18.37 8.20
C ASN A 52 32.88 19.90 8.29
N GLY A 53 31.71 20.56 8.14
CA GLY A 53 31.60 22.00 8.18
C GLY A 53 32.29 22.74 7.02
N ALA A 54 32.72 22.04 5.96
CA ALA A 54 33.31 22.67 4.77
C ALA A 54 32.25 23.50 4.01
N ASN A 55 32.71 24.58 3.40
CA ASN A 55 31.88 25.34 2.47
C ASN A 55 32.10 24.85 1.03
N LEU A 56 31.13 24.07 0.55
CA LEU A 56 31.06 23.51 -0.82
C LEU A 56 29.91 24.17 -1.61
N SER A 57 29.41 25.31 -1.14
CA SER A 57 28.28 25.94 -1.82
C SER A 57 28.68 26.39 -3.25
N ASN A 58 27.75 26.12 -4.20
CA ASN A 58 27.97 26.27 -5.65
C ASN A 58 29.12 25.41 -6.24
N ALA A 59 29.74 24.50 -5.49
CA ALA A 59 30.77 23.63 -6.01
C ALA A 59 30.21 22.60 -7.01
N ASN A 60 31.05 22.20 -7.96
CA ASN A 60 30.73 21.13 -8.89
C ASN A 60 31.38 19.81 -8.43
N LEU A 61 30.59 18.96 -7.86
CA LEU A 61 30.96 17.61 -7.37
C LEU A 61 30.39 16.51 -8.28
N SER A 62 30.02 16.81 -9.53
CA SER A 62 29.45 15.80 -10.41
C SER A 62 30.44 14.66 -10.68
N ASN A 63 29.92 13.43 -10.74
CA ASN A 63 30.72 12.22 -10.94
C ASN A 63 31.83 12.01 -9.89
N THR A 64 31.78 12.64 -8.69
CA THR A 64 32.75 12.41 -7.62
C THR A 64 32.50 11.07 -6.93
N TYR A 65 33.58 10.52 -6.37
CA TYR A 65 33.54 9.40 -5.46
C TYR A 65 33.61 9.97 -4.03
N CYS A 66 32.50 9.89 -3.29
CA CYS A 66 32.34 10.38 -1.91
C CYS A 66 31.90 9.24 -0.98
N ILE A 67 32.40 8.02 -1.19
CA ILE A 67 32.05 6.84 -0.40
C ILE A 67 32.60 7.01 1.03
N ASN A 68 31.77 6.78 2.05
CA ASN A 68 32.13 6.94 3.47
C ASN A 68 32.65 8.36 3.79
N THR A 69 32.36 9.38 2.99
CA THR A 69 32.82 10.77 3.21
C THR A 69 32.06 11.39 4.38
N TYR A 70 32.76 12.18 5.19
CA TYR A 70 32.16 12.94 6.29
C TYR A 70 31.86 14.36 5.84
N LEU A 71 30.57 14.72 5.81
CA LEU A 71 30.02 16.01 5.35
C LEU A 71 29.11 16.62 6.44
N ILE A 72 29.31 16.25 7.70
CA ILE A 72 28.47 16.73 8.82
C ILE A 72 28.48 18.25 8.87
N ASN A 73 27.29 18.86 8.85
CA ASN A 73 27.09 20.32 8.86
C ASN A 73 27.83 21.05 7.70
N ALA A 74 28.12 20.37 6.60
CA ALA A 74 28.73 21.02 5.43
C ALA A 74 27.70 21.91 4.69
N ASP A 75 28.17 22.99 4.11
CA ASP A 75 27.36 23.85 3.23
C ASP A 75 27.50 23.39 1.77
N LEU A 76 26.49 22.71 1.26
CA LEU A 76 26.36 22.21 -0.10
C LEU A 76 25.27 22.94 -0.89
N ARG A 77 24.86 24.13 -0.45
CA ARG A 77 23.80 24.88 -1.11
C ARG A 77 24.13 25.13 -2.59
N LYS A 78 23.18 24.77 -3.47
CA LYS A 78 23.33 24.87 -4.94
C LYS A 78 24.55 24.10 -5.50
N ALA A 79 25.16 23.20 -4.75
CA ALA A 79 26.19 22.33 -5.27
C ALA A 79 25.63 21.37 -6.33
N ASN A 80 26.45 21.03 -7.31
CA ASN A 80 26.13 20.03 -8.32
C ASN A 80 26.77 18.69 -7.93
N LEU A 81 25.96 17.75 -7.46
CA LEU A 81 26.32 16.38 -7.08
C LEU A 81 25.76 15.34 -8.06
N LYS A 82 25.40 15.77 -9.28
CA LYS A 82 24.84 14.89 -10.29
C LYS A 82 25.77 13.69 -10.54
N ASP A 83 25.20 12.47 -10.58
CA ASP A 83 25.93 11.23 -10.79
C ASP A 83 27.05 10.97 -9.74
N ALA A 84 27.05 11.65 -8.59
CA ALA A 84 28.03 11.43 -7.51
C ALA A 84 27.73 10.14 -6.74
N ASN A 85 28.79 9.47 -6.27
CA ASN A 85 28.67 8.29 -5.42
C ASN A 85 28.90 8.67 -3.94
N LEU A 86 27.80 8.82 -3.20
CA LEU A 86 27.75 9.21 -1.79
C LEU A 86 27.36 8.04 -0.86
N ARG A 87 27.61 6.80 -1.29
CA ARG A 87 27.28 5.62 -0.51
C ARG A 87 27.90 5.67 0.88
N ASN A 88 27.10 5.38 1.92
CA ASN A 88 27.49 5.45 3.32
C ASN A 88 28.06 6.81 3.77
N ALA A 89 27.91 7.89 2.99
CA ALA A 89 28.38 9.20 3.39
C ALA A 89 27.58 9.75 4.56
N ASN A 90 28.21 10.53 5.43
CA ASN A 90 27.55 11.20 6.53
C ASN A 90 27.33 12.68 6.21
N LEU A 91 26.07 13.03 5.88
CA LEU A 91 25.62 14.38 5.57
C LEU A 91 24.70 14.93 6.68
N SER A 92 24.78 14.39 7.91
CA SER A 92 23.87 14.83 8.98
C SER A 92 23.99 16.34 9.23
N GLY A 93 22.85 17.03 9.30
CA GLY A 93 22.77 18.48 9.45
C GLY A 93 23.31 19.29 8.29
N ALA A 94 23.72 18.68 7.16
CA ALA A 94 24.25 19.41 6.02
C ALA A 94 23.17 20.28 5.33
N SER A 95 23.58 21.41 4.76
CA SER A 95 22.71 22.30 3.99
C SER A 95 22.85 22.02 2.50
N LEU A 96 21.80 21.40 1.91
CA LEU A 96 21.73 21.01 0.50
C LEU A 96 20.63 21.77 -0.26
N ASN A 97 20.21 22.92 0.25
CA ASN A 97 19.16 23.71 -0.41
C ASN A 97 19.47 23.97 -1.88
N LYS A 98 18.53 23.59 -2.77
CA LYS A 98 18.65 23.73 -4.22
C LYS A 98 19.88 22.99 -4.81
N ALA A 99 20.48 22.04 -4.11
CA ALA A 99 21.53 21.19 -4.64
C ALA A 99 20.96 20.26 -5.73
N ASN A 100 21.77 19.90 -6.69
CA ASN A 100 21.44 18.92 -7.72
C ASN A 100 22.11 17.58 -7.40
N LEU A 101 21.30 16.61 -6.97
CA LEU A 101 21.71 15.23 -6.67
C LEU A 101 21.13 14.24 -7.70
N ASN A 102 20.64 14.72 -8.85
CA ASN A 102 20.05 13.84 -9.86
C ASN A 102 20.98 12.65 -10.17
N ARG A 103 20.42 11.44 -10.09
CA ARG A 103 21.11 10.18 -10.32
C ARG A 103 22.29 9.89 -9.39
N ALA A 104 22.41 10.60 -8.27
CA ALA A 104 23.41 10.28 -7.26
C ALA A 104 23.08 8.96 -6.54
N SER A 105 24.13 8.29 -6.05
CA SER A 105 23.98 7.11 -5.19
C SER A 105 24.18 7.51 -3.73
N LEU A 106 23.12 7.50 -2.94
CA LEU A 106 23.07 7.86 -1.52
C LEU A 106 22.66 6.68 -0.63
N ASN A 107 22.76 5.48 -1.16
CA ASN A 107 22.37 4.29 -0.46
C ASN A 107 23.13 4.16 0.87
N LYS A 108 22.40 3.94 1.97
CA LYS A 108 22.93 3.91 3.36
C LYS A 108 23.57 5.23 3.83
N ALA A 109 23.36 6.34 3.14
CA ALA A 109 23.86 7.64 3.59
C ALA A 109 23.04 8.12 4.81
N ASN A 110 23.71 8.87 5.70
CA ASN A 110 23.06 9.57 6.80
C ASN A 110 22.80 11.03 6.38
N LEU A 111 21.52 11.39 6.21
CA LEU A 111 21.03 12.73 5.91
C LEU A 111 20.11 13.23 7.06
N SER A 112 20.24 12.65 8.25
CA SER A 112 19.43 13.08 9.39
C SER A 112 19.62 14.58 9.67
N ASP A 113 18.53 15.29 9.96
CA ASP A 113 18.52 16.74 10.19
C ASP A 113 19.06 17.59 9.00
N ALA A 114 19.27 17.01 7.82
CA ALA A 114 19.77 17.74 6.66
C ALA A 114 18.68 18.64 6.05
N VAL A 115 19.09 19.76 5.43
CA VAL A 115 18.17 20.69 4.78
C VAL A 115 18.30 20.56 3.26
N LEU A 116 17.31 19.88 2.65
CA LEU A 116 17.25 19.55 1.22
C LEU A 116 16.14 20.32 0.48
N LYS A 117 15.70 21.44 1.05
CA LYS A 117 14.62 22.23 0.48
C LYS A 117 14.89 22.59 -0.98
N ARG A 118 13.94 22.25 -1.88
CA ARG A 118 14.03 22.45 -3.32
C ARG A 118 15.25 21.76 -3.98
N ALA A 119 15.84 20.76 -3.35
CA ALA A 119 16.89 19.97 -3.96
C ALA A 119 16.31 19.08 -5.07
N ASN A 120 17.12 18.78 -6.07
CA ASN A 120 16.79 17.80 -7.10
C ASN A 120 17.42 16.44 -6.76
N LEU A 121 16.57 15.51 -6.33
CA LEU A 121 16.91 14.13 -5.98
C LEU A 121 16.26 13.14 -6.97
N SER A 122 15.88 13.59 -8.18
CA SER A 122 15.26 12.70 -9.16
C SER A 122 16.21 11.57 -9.56
N ASP A 123 15.65 10.38 -9.77
CA ASP A 123 16.39 9.15 -10.13
C ASP A 123 17.49 8.74 -9.10
N THR A 124 17.44 9.24 -7.88
CA THR A 124 18.47 9.01 -6.85
C THR A 124 18.24 7.65 -6.16
N ASP A 125 19.32 6.93 -5.86
CA ASP A 125 19.27 5.79 -4.97
C ASP A 125 19.47 6.21 -3.51
N LEU A 126 18.39 6.29 -2.75
CA LEU A 126 18.31 6.60 -1.33
C LEU A 126 17.96 5.36 -0.49
N SER A 127 18.13 4.16 -1.05
CA SER A 127 17.78 2.93 -0.34
C SER A 127 18.57 2.79 0.97
N GLU A 128 17.86 2.43 2.04
CA GLU A 128 18.42 2.31 3.40
C GLU A 128 19.04 3.62 3.96
N ALA A 129 18.81 4.78 3.34
CA ALA A 129 19.30 6.06 3.84
C ALA A 129 18.51 6.52 5.08
N ASP A 130 19.18 7.24 5.99
CA ASP A 130 18.54 7.93 7.10
C ASP A 130 18.29 9.40 6.74
N LEU A 131 17.00 9.74 6.56
CA LEU A 131 16.48 11.08 6.27
C LEU A 131 15.61 11.58 7.44
N SER A 132 15.78 11.00 8.63
CA SER A 132 14.98 11.38 9.79
C SER A 132 15.13 12.87 10.10
N ARG A 133 14.01 13.56 10.33
CA ARG A 133 13.92 15.00 10.59
C ARG A 133 14.51 15.90 9.48
N ALA A 134 14.76 15.37 8.29
CA ALA A 134 15.25 16.18 7.17
C ALA A 134 14.15 17.12 6.63
N ASP A 135 14.53 18.31 6.18
CA ASP A 135 13.66 19.22 5.42
C ASP A 135 13.80 18.93 3.92
N LEU A 136 12.84 18.21 3.37
CA LEU A 136 12.69 17.89 1.95
C LEU A 136 11.58 18.71 1.29
N SER A 137 11.17 19.82 1.91
CA SER A 137 10.06 20.63 1.41
C SER A 137 10.35 21.14 -0.02
N GLU A 138 9.35 20.97 -0.91
CA GLU A 138 9.44 21.31 -2.32
C GLU A 138 10.61 20.61 -3.09
N ALA A 139 11.18 19.51 -2.54
CA ALA A 139 12.21 18.74 -3.22
C ALA A 139 11.64 17.89 -4.35
N ASN A 140 12.43 17.65 -5.39
CA ASN A 140 12.10 16.70 -6.46
C ASN A 140 12.74 15.34 -6.15
N LEU A 141 11.93 14.36 -5.80
CA LEU A 141 12.31 12.96 -5.55
C LEU A 141 11.71 12.02 -6.63
N SER A 142 11.23 12.57 -7.77
CA SER A 142 10.60 11.74 -8.80
C SER A 142 11.54 10.59 -9.23
N GLU A 143 10.96 9.39 -9.35
CA GLU A 143 11.67 8.17 -9.75
C GLU A 143 12.78 7.73 -8.76
N ALA A 144 12.89 8.35 -7.58
CA ALA A 144 13.88 7.97 -6.58
C ALA A 144 13.56 6.61 -5.95
N ASN A 145 14.60 5.88 -5.54
CA ASN A 145 14.50 4.66 -4.77
C ASN A 145 14.70 4.95 -3.28
N LEU A 146 13.61 4.93 -2.50
CA LEU A 146 13.59 5.14 -1.05
C LEU A 146 13.30 3.84 -0.27
N ARG A 147 13.55 2.68 -0.88
CA ARG A 147 13.31 1.40 -0.23
C ARG A 147 14.08 1.29 1.09
N ASN A 148 13.38 0.90 2.16
CA ASN A 148 13.92 0.79 3.52
C ASN A 148 14.51 2.11 4.07
N ALA A 149 14.25 3.26 3.47
CA ALA A 149 14.73 4.54 3.98
C ALA A 149 13.97 4.96 5.25
N ASN A 150 14.62 5.69 6.14
CA ASN A 150 14.02 6.27 7.32
C ASN A 150 13.73 7.75 7.09
N LEU A 151 12.44 8.12 7.02
CA LEU A 151 11.95 9.50 6.86
C LEU A 151 11.10 9.92 8.08
N CYS A 152 11.34 9.30 9.24
CA CYS A 152 10.62 9.63 10.48
C CYS A 152 10.76 11.13 10.78
N GLU A 153 9.63 11.81 11.05
CA GLU A 153 9.58 13.25 11.33
C GLU A 153 10.07 14.17 10.17
N ALA A 154 10.32 13.65 8.97
CA ALA A 154 10.76 14.46 7.84
C ALA A 154 9.66 15.41 7.32
N ASP A 155 10.03 16.57 6.80
CA ASP A 155 9.13 17.49 6.11
C ASP A 155 9.26 17.33 4.58
N LEU A 156 8.24 16.72 3.96
CA LEU A 156 8.12 16.54 2.52
C LEU A 156 6.98 17.41 1.93
N SER A 157 6.61 18.49 2.60
CA SER A 157 5.53 19.35 2.14
C SER A 157 5.81 19.90 0.74
N GLY A 158 4.88 19.64 -0.18
CA GLY A 158 5.02 20.04 -1.60
C GLY A 158 6.09 19.28 -2.38
N ALA A 159 6.66 18.20 -1.85
CA ALA A 159 7.66 17.40 -2.55
C ALA A 159 7.05 16.63 -3.73
N ASP A 160 7.83 16.44 -4.78
CA ASP A 160 7.50 15.58 -5.92
C ASP A 160 8.02 14.15 -5.68
N LEU A 161 7.12 13.24 -5.36
CA LEU A 161 7.39 11.82 -5.10
C LEU A 161 6.81 10.92 -6.20
N ARG A 162 6.63 11.44 -7.42
CA ARG A 162 6.07 10.66 -8.53
C ARG A 162 6.92 9.46 -8.86
N SER A 163 6.26 8.31 -9.04
CA SER A 163 6.90 7.05 -9.42
C SER A 163 8.00 6.58 -8.45
N THR A 164 8.02 7.07 -7.21
CA THR A 164 9.00 6.66 -6.21
C THR A 164 8.74 5.26 -5.69
N ASN A 165 9.81 4.53 -5.37
CA ASN A 165 9.75 3.27 -4.65
C ASN A 165 9.91 3.54 -3.14
N LEU A 166 8.78 3.47 -2.40
CA LEU A 166 8.70 3.70 -0.95
C LEU A 166 8.54 2.39 -0.14
N ARG A 167 8.86 1.24 -0.75
CA ARG A 167 8.68 -0.06 -0.09
C ARG A 167 9.49 -0.13 1.22
N ASN A 168 8.81 -0.54 2.31
CA ASN A 168 9.39 -0.65 3.66
C ASN A 168 9.99 0.66 4.20
N ALA A 169 9.67 1.81 3.63
CA ALA A 169 10.14 3.09 4.15
C ALA A 169 9.34 3.49 5.40
N ASN A 170 10.02 4.18 6.32
CA ASN A 170 9.42 4.71 7.53
C ASN A 170 9.11 6.21 7.36
N PHE A 171 7.83 6.55 7.25
CA PHE A 171 7.31 7.92 7.21
C PHE A 171 6.55 8.29 8.49
N SER A 172 6.77 7.58 9.59
CA SER A 172 6.07 7.91 10.83
C SER A 172 6.32 9.36 11.23
N TYR A 173 5.24 10.08 11.59
CA TYR A 173 5.25 11.52 11.92
C TYR A 173 5.71 12.45 10.79
N ALA A 174 5.88 11.98 9.57
CA ALA A 174 6.30 12.82 8.44
C ALA A 174 5.18 13.75 7.97
N LYS A 175 5.55 14.90 7.41
CA LYS A 175 4.63 15.88 6.80
C LYS A 175 4.72 15.78 5.28
N LEU A 176 3.60 15.37 4.65
CA LEU A 176 3.49 15.26 3.20
C LEU A 176 2.44 16.21 2.60
N ASN A 177 2.06 17.26 3.30
CA ASN A 177 1.02 18.20 2.81
C ASN A 177 1.32 18.67 1.38
N ASN A 178 0.35 18.56 0.47
CA ASN A 178 0.48 18.92 -0.95
C ASN A 178 1.57 18.17 -1.73
N ALA A 179 2.08 17.04 -1.22
CA ALA A 179 3.05 16.23 -1.94
C ALA A 179 2.39 15.51 -3.12
N ASN A 180 3.19 15.24 -4.15
CA ASN A 180 2.74 14.48 -5.31
C ASN A 180 3.28 13.04 -5.25
N LEU A 181 2.41 12.09 -4.91
CA LEU A 181 2.68 10.64 -4.80
C LEU A 181 2.11 9.86 -6.00
N THR A 182 1.81 10.54 -7.12
CA THR A 182 1.27 9.89 -8.32
C THR A 182 2.17 8.72 -8.75
N GLN A 183 1.58 7.53 -8.91
CA GLN A 183 2.26 6.28 -9.29
C GLN A 183 3.33 5.80 -8.28
N ALA A 184 3.40 6.35 -7.08
CA ALA A 184 4.31 5.87 -6.04
C ALA A 184 3.92 4.47 -5.54
N THR A 185 4.92 3.70 -5.11
CA THR A 185 4.74 2.34 -4.57
C THR A 185 4.93 2.33 -3.06
N LEU A 186 3.82 2.14 -2.31
CA LEU A 186 3.76 2.11 -0.84
C LEU A 186 3.44 0.69 -0.35
N VAL A 187 4.41 -0.21 -0.43
CA VAL A 187 4.26 -1.58 0.05
C VAL A 187 4.99 -1.72 1.38
N GLU A 188 4.28 -2.17 2.44
CA GLU A 188 4.84 -2.32 3.78
C GLU A 188 5.42 -1.00 4.34
N THR A 189 4.91 0.13 3.87
CA THR A 189 5.35 1.47 4.28
C THR A 189 4.69 1.83 5.61
N ASP A 190 5.47 2.38 6.54
CA ASP A 190 4.97 2.90 7.81
C ASP A 190 4.63 4.39 7.67
N MET A 191 3.34 4.73 7.76
CA MET A 191 2.83 6.10 7.71
C MET A 191 2.10 6.51 8.99
N ARG A 192 2.36 5.81 10.10
CA ARG A 192 1.71 6.12 11.37
C ARG A 192 1.95 7.58 11.77
N GLU A 193 0.84 8.26 12.14
CA GLU A 193 0.88 9.65 12.58
C GLU A 193 1.41 10.65 11.50
N ALA A 194 1.57 10.20 10.24
CA ALA A 194 1.93 11.09 9.12
C ALA A 194 0.74 11.96 8.69
N ILE A 195 1.03 13.09 8.02
CA ILE A 195 0.03 14.03 7.52
C ILE A 195 0.06 14.04 5.98
N LEU A 196 -1.03 13.59 5.36
CA LEU A 196 -1.20 13.51 3.91
C LEU A 196 -2.35 14.39 3.41
N SER A 197 -2.41 15.64 3.79
CA SER A 197 -3.48 16.53 3.34
C SER A 197 -3.20 17.09 1.95
N ASN A 198 -4.21 17.06 1.07
CA ASN A 198 -4.16 17.55 -0.33
C ASN A 198 -3.07 16.90 -1.21
N CYS A 199 -2.70 15.66 -0.94
CA CYS A 199 -1.73 14.94 -1.75
C CYS A 199 -2.34 14.46 -3.07
N SER A 200 -1.55 14.50 -4.16
CA SER A 200 -1.90 13.84 -5.42
C SER A 200 -1.46 12.38 -5.36
N ILE A 201 -2.40 11.42 -5.54
CA ILE A 201 -2.18 9.99 -5.34
C ILE A 201 -2.70 9.14 -6.51
N TYR A 202 -2.89 9.72 -7.70
CA TYR A 202 -3.34 8.99 -8.88
C TYR A 202 -2.40 7.81 -9.21
N GLY A 203 -2.94 6.62 -9.38
CA GLY A 203 -2.17 5.43 -9.73
C GLY A 203 -1.27 4.88 -8.63
N ILE A 204 -1.46 5.30 -7.38
CA ILE A 204 -0.69 4.83 -6.23
C ILE A 204 -0.89 3.31 -6.02
N SER A 205 0.18 2.62 -5.60
CA SER A 205 0.13 1.20 -5.21
C SER A 205 0.31 1.05 -3.70
N VAL A 206 -0.73 0.59 -2.99
CA VAL A 206 -0.78 0.55 -1.52
C VAL A 206 -1.05 -0.87 -1.02
N TRP A 207 -0.05 -1.52 -0.40
CA TRP A 207 -0.19 -2.87 0.15
C TRP A 207 0.46 -2.97 1.54
N ASN A 208 -0.22 -3.58 2.51
CA ASN A 208 0.25 -3.79 3.88
C ASN A 208 0.78 -2.50 4.57
N ILE A 209 0.20 -1.34 4.24
CA ILE A 209 0.61 -0.04 4.80
C ILE A 209 0.08 0.13 6.23
N GLN A 210 0.87 0.74 7.10
CA GLN A 210 0.47 1.11 8.45
C GLN A 210 -0.03 2.55 8.46
N LEU A 211 -1.28 2.76 8.89
CA LEU A 211 -2.00 4.05 8.80
C LEU A 211 -2.60 4.49 10.15
N GLU A 212 -2.16 3.94 11.28
CA GLU A 212 -2.70 4.31 12.58
C GLU A 212 -2.48 5.81 12.84
N LYS A 213 -3.58 6.52 13.11
CA LYS A 213 -3.62 7.97 13.34
C LYS A 213 -3.07 8.83 12.18
N THR A 214 -2.92 8.28 10.99
CA THR A 214 -2.53 9.05 9.80
C THR A 214 -3.65 10.01 9.41
N GLN A 215 -3.33 11.29 9.19
CA GLN A 215 -4.28 12.25 8.62
C GLN A 215 -4.31 12.12 7.10
N GLN A 216 -5.51 11.90 6.54
CA GLN A 216 -5.71 11.61 5.12
C GLN A 216 -6.85 12.46 4.56
N ASP A 217 -6.61 13.76 4.41
CA ASP A 217 -7.65 14.70 3.99
C ASP A 217 -7.46 15.13 2.53
N ASN A 218 -8.56 15.14 1.74
CA ASN A 218 -8.57 15.65 0.37
C ASN A 218 -7.51 15.02 -0.56
N LEU A 219 -7.33 13.71 -0.53
CA LEU A 219 -6.39 13.00 -1.41
C LEU A 219 -6.92 13.00 -2.85
N ILE A 220 -6.16 13.60 -3.79
CA ILE A 220 -6.54 13.76 -5.19
C ILE A 220 -6.25 12.48 -5.96
N ILE A 221 -7.29 11.86 -6.54
CA ILE A 221 -7.22 10.56 -7.24
C ILE A 221 -7.34 10.67 -8.77
N THR A 222 -7.36 11.87 -9.30
CA THR A 222 -7.46 12.13 -10.75
C THR A 222 -6.16 12.67 -11.33
N PRO A 223 -5.89 12.45 -12.64
CA PRO A 223 -4.77 13.06 -13.33
C PRO A 223 -4.85 14.60 -13.30
N GLN A 224 -3.72 15.26 -13.47
CA GLN A 224 -3.58 16.72 -13.34
C GLN A 224 -4.48 17.54 -14.29
N ASN A 225 -4.93 16.94 -15.42
CA ASN A 225 -5.73 17.61 -16.47
C ASN A 225 -7.22 17.22 -16.45
N GLU A 226 -7.65 16.50 -15.43
CA GLU A 226 -9.03 16.05 -15.28
C GLU A 226 -9.73 16.76 -14.10
N PRO A 227 -11.07 16.75 -14.04
CA PRO A 227 -11.81 17.27 -12.90
C PRO A 227 -11.33 16.60 -11.59
N VAL A 228 -11.09 17.42 -10.57
CA VAL A 228 -10.56 16.94 -9.30
C VAL A 228 -11.58 16.10 -8.56
N ILE A 229 -11.22 14.85 -8.27
CA ILE A 229 -11.95 13.95 -7.37
C ILE A 229 -11.06 13.68 -6.17
N THR A 230 -11.60 13.81 -4.97
CA THR A 230 -10.87 13.58 -3.72
C THR A 230 -11.48 12.47 -2.89
N VAL A 231 -10.65 11.82 -2.10
CA VAL A 231 -11.04 10.83 -1.09
C VAL A 231 -10.20 11.03 0.18
N ASP A 232 -10.67 10.51 1.30
CA ASP A 232 -9.98 10.64 2.58
C ASP A 232 -9.38 9.30 3.07
N ASN A 233 -9.05 8.40 2.14
CA ASN A 233 -8.44 7.10 2.46
C ASN A 233 -7.63 6.54 1.28
N LEU A 234 -6.34 6.26 1.51
CA LEU A 234 -5.41 5.71 0.51
C LEU A 234 -5.84 4.36 -0.07
N LYS A 235 -6.43 3.47 0.74
CA LYS A 235 -6.87 2.15 0.27
C LYS A 235 -8.11 2.28 -0.63
N ILE A 236 -9.02 3.19 -0.28
CA ILE A 236 -10.18 3.53 -1.11
C ILE A 236 -9.72 4.17 -2.42
N ALA A 237 -8.74 5.05 -2.38
CA ALA A 237 -8.15 5.67 -3.56
C ALA A 237 -7.62 4.64 -4.56
N GLN A 238 -6.84 3.68 -4.08
CA GLN A 238 -6.32 2.59 -4.92
C GLN A 238 -7.45 1.75 -5.52
N PHE A 239 -8.46 1.40 -4.72
CA PHE A 239 -9.60 0.61 -5.20
C PHE A 239 -10.37 1.36 -6.31
N ILE A 240 -10.66 2.64 -6.12
CA ILE A 240 -11.33 3.47 -7.12
C ILE A 240 -10.47 3.57 -8.39
N TYR A 241 -9.16 3.78 -8.26
CA TYR A 241 -8.25 3.81 -9.41
C TYR A 241 -8.32 2.51 -10.21
N LEU A 242 -8.26 1.35 -9.54
CA LEU A 242 -8.37 0.03 -10.19
C LEU A 242 -9.70 -0.16 -10.89
N LEU A 243 -10.80 0.26 -10.27
CA LEU A 243 -12.13 0.22 -10.88
C LEU A 243 -12.24 1.08 -12.13
N LEU A 244 -11.70 2.30 -12.09
CA LEU A 244 -11.81 3.23 -13.23
C LEU A 244 -10.92 2.84 -14.41
N ASN A 245 -9.76 2.27 -14.13
CA ASN A 245 -8.70 2.04 -15.13
C ASN A 245 -8.54 0.58 -15.57
N ASN A 246 -9.31 -0.36 -15.01
CA ASN A 246 -9.19 -1.78 -15.35
C ASN A 246 -10.57 -2.39 -15.67
N GLN A 247 -10.82 -2.66 -16.97
CA GLN A 247 -12.06 -3.27 -17.41
C GLN A 247 -12.25 -4.67 -16.85
N GLU A 248 -11.19 -5.47 -16.76
CA GLU A 248 -11.26 -6.85 -16.24
C GLU A 248 -11.70 -6.88 -14.78
N ILE A 249 -11.24 -5.94 -13.95
CA ILE A 249 -11.69 -5.81 -12.56
C ILE A 249 -13.16 -5.45 -12.49
N ARG A 250 -13.64 -4.52 -13.33
CA ARG A 250 -15.07 -4.19 -13.40
C ARG A 250 -15.90 -5.40 -13.80
N ASP A 251 -15.48 -6.15 -14.82
CA ASP A 251 -16.16 -7.34 -15.30
C ASP A 251 -16.19 -8.46 -14.24
N VAL A 252 -15.10 -8.63 -13.50
CA VAL A 252 -15.02 -9.58 -12.38
C VAL A 252 -15.98 -9.17 -11.27
N ILE A 253 -16.01 -7.92 -10.85
CA ILE A 253 -16.92 -7.42 -9.81
C ILE A 253 -18.37 -7.56 -10.24
N ASP A 254 -18.71 -7.19 -11.48
CA ASP A 254 -20.04 -7.36 -12.06
C ASP A 254 -20.45 -8.85 -12.09
N THR A 255 -19.51 -9.72 -12.44
CA THR A 255 -19.74 -11.16 -12.49
C THR A 255 -19.97 -11.72 -11.08
N ILE A 256 -19.14 -11.33 -10.11
CA ILE A 256 -19.31 -11.75 -8.71
C ILE A 256 -20.67 -11.28 -8.19
N ALA A 257 -21.01 -10.01 -8.33
CA ALA A 257 -22.27 -9.44 -7.85
C ALA A 257 -23.52 -10.08 -8.45
N LYS A 258 -23.44 -10.55 -9.70
CA LYS A 258 -24.58 -11.16 -10.41
C LYS A 258 -24.65 -12.69 -10.28
N LYS A 259 -23.55 -13.35 -9.99
CA LYS A 259 -23.43 -14.82 -10.07
C LYS A 259 -22.93 -15.53 -8.83
N ALA A 260 -22.34 -14.82 -7.87
CA ALA A 260 -21.81 -15.47 -6.68
C ALA A 260 -22.92 -16.00 -5.79
N VAL A 261 -22.83 -17.26 -5.42
CA VAL A 261 -23.73 -17.91 -4.45
C VAL A 261 -22.90 -18.40 -3.29
N LEU A 262 -23.15 -17.84 -2.10
CA LEU A 262 -22.49 -18.27 -0.88
C LEU A 262 -23.23 -19.47 -0.30
N ILE A 263 -22.55 -20.59 -0.16
CA ILE A 263 -23.09 -21.82 0.45
C ILE A 263 -22.47 -21.96 1.83
N LEU A 264 -23.31 -21.93 2.84
CA LEU A 264 -22.93 -22.02 4.24
C LEU A 264 -23.42 -23.35 4.83
N GLY A 265 -22.52 -24.07 5.48
CA GLY A 265 -22.88 -25.35 6.08
C GLY A 265 -21.73 -25.95 6.86
N ARG A 266 -21.97 -27.11 7.46
CA ARG A 266 -20.98 -27.93 8.13
C ARG A 266 -20.49 -29.04 7.20
N PHE A 267 -19.19 -29.17 7.02
CA PHE A 267 -18.60 -30.17 6.11
C PHE A 267 -18.30 -31.51 6.82
N THR A 268 -19.31 -32.13 7.46
CA THR A 268 -19.20 -33.54 7.82
C THR A 268 -19.04 -34.39 6.53
N PRO A 269 -18.42 -35.56 6.56
CA PRO A 269 -18.22 -36.38 5.35
C PRO A 269 -19.51 -36.63 4.55
N GLU A 270 -20.63 -36.83 5.22
CA GLU A 270 -21.95 -37.02 4.61
C GLU A 270 -22.46 -35.73 3.97
N ARG A 271 -22.41 -34.61 4.71
CA ARG A 271 -22.90 -33.31 4.22
C ARG A 271 -22.05 -32.74 3.10
N LYS A 272 -20.74 -32.96 3.15
CA LYS A 272 -19.82 -32.52 2.10
C LYS A 272 -20.20 -33.05 0.73
N THR A 273 -20.62 -34.32 0.64
CA THR A 273 -21.04 -34.91 -0.65
C THR A 273 -22.25 -34.16 -1.24
N ILE A 274 -23.20 -33.75 -0.42
CA ILE A 274 -24.40 -33.03 -0.84
C ILE A 274 -24.04 -31.59 -1.23
N LEU A 275 -23.20 -30.93 -0.44
CA LEU A 275 -22.76 -29.54 -0.70
C LEU A 275 -21.87 -29.46 -1.95
N ASP A 276 -21.02 -30.45 -2.19
CA ASP A 276 -20.22 -30.56 -3.42
C ASP A 276 -21.10 -30.76 -4.67
N ALA A 277 -22.12 -31.64 -4.57
CA ALA A 277 -23.08 -31.83 -5.64
C ALA A 277 -23.91 -30.57 -5.93
N LEU A 278 -24.33 -29.86 -4.89
CA LEU A 278 -25.02 -28.56 -4.98
C LEU A 278 -24.13 -27.52 -5.68
N ARG A 279 -22.86 -27.44 -5.28
CA ARG A 279 -21.86 -26.57 -5.92
C ARG A 279 -21.76 -26.84 -7.43
N ASP A 280 -21.65 -28.12 -7.80
CA ASP A 280 -21.45 -28.51 -9.20
C ASP A 280 -22.73 -28.26 -10.04
N ALA A 281 -23.90 -28.45 -9.45
CA ALA A 281 -25.18 -28.11 -10.09
C ALA A 281 -25.35 -26.60 -10.29
N LEU A 282 -24.94 -25.77 -9.34
CA LEU A 282 -24.93 -24.32 -9.50
C LEU A 282 -23.95 -23.84 -10.59
N ARG A 283 -22.78 -24.47 -10.70
CA ARG A 283 -21.83 -24.21 -11.80
C ARG A 283 -22.42 -24.51 -13.17
N GLN A 284 -23.15 -25.61 -13.31
CA GLN A 284 -23.85 -25.97 -14.55
C GLN A 284 -24.91 -24.92 -14.94
N GLN A 285 -25.46 -24.20 -13.97
CA GLN A 285 -26.40 -23.11 -14.18
C GLN A 285 -25.75 -21.72 -14.25
N ASN A 286 -24.41 -21.69 -14.47
CA ASN A 286 -23.65 -20.46 -14.67
C ASN A 286 -23.54 -19.54 -13.43
N TYR A 287 -23.64 -20.11 -12.22
CA TYR A 287 -23.33 -19.42 -10.97
C TYR A 287 -21.88 -19.64 -10.54
N LEU A 288 -21.41 -18.79 -9.64
CA LEU A 288 -20.10 -18.88 -9.00
C LEU A 288 -20.29 -19.28 -7.52
N PRO A 289 -20.35 -20.58 -7.20
CA PRO A 289 -20.57 -21.01 -5.83
C PRO A 289 -19.30 -20.83 -4.98
N ILE A 290 -19.46 -20.26 -3.81
CA ILE A 290 -18.45 -20.09 -2.76
C ILE A 290 -18.89 -20.94 -1.57
N LEU A 291 -18.13 -22.00 -1.24
CA LEU A 291 -18.42 -22.86 -0.12
C LEU A 291 -17.66 -22.40 1.12
N PHE A 292 -18.36 -22.26 2.24
CA PHE A 292 -17.76 -21.88 3.51
C PHE A 292 -18.09 -22.89 4.60
N ASP A 293 -17.03 -23.46 5.23
CA ASP A 293 -17.12 -24.47 6.29
C ASP A 293 -16.92 -23.83 7.66
N PHE A 294 -17.91 -23.95 8.52
CA PHE A 294 -17.87 -23.41 9.88
C PHE A 294 -16.95 -24.20 10.85
N GLU A 295 -16.44 -25.39 10.49
CA GLU A 295 -15.61 -26.20 11.38
C GLU A 295 -14.12 -25.83 11.40
N LYS A 296 -13.62 -25.07 10.43
CA LYS A 296 -12.20 -24.74 10.34
C LYS A 296 -11.91 -23.39 10.98
N PRO A 297 -11.28 -23.35 12.18
CA PRO A 297 -10.85 -22.10 12.76
C PRO A 297 -9.81 -21.43 11.82
N SER A 298 -10.12 -20.26 11.31
CA SER A 298 -9.18 -19.41 10.60
C SER A 298 -8.57 -18.40 11.58
N SER A 299 -7.38 -17.88 11.28
CA SER A 299 -6.73 -16.83 12.06
C SER A 299 -7.45 -15.46 11.97
N ARG A 300 -8.57 -15.38 11.22
CA ARG A 300 -9.43 -14.20 11.08
C ARG A 300 -10.74 -14.44 11.82
N ASP A 301 -11.37 -13.36 12.24
CA ASP A 301 -12.74 -13.42 12.77
C ASP A 301 -13.66 -14.06 11.72
N LEU A 302 -14.25 -15.20 12.09
CA LEU A 302 -15.11 -16.00 11.23
C LEU A 302 -16.31 -15.16 10.74
N THR A 303 -16.89 -14.40 11.65
CA THR A 303 -18.05 -13.53 11.39
C THR A 303 -17.73 -12.44 10.37
N GLU A 304 -16.54 -11.80 10.47
CA GLU A 304 -16.10 -10.80 9.51
C GLU A 304 -15.90 -11.39 8.11
N THR A 305 -15.30 -12.57 8.02
CA THR A 305 -15.07 -13.26 6.73
C THR A 305 -16.39 -13.62 6.06
N VAL A 306 -17.32 -14.23 6.79
CA VAL A 306 -18.64 -14.62 6.24
C VAL A 306 -19.47 -13.39 5.90
N SER A 307 -19.45 -12.35 6.71
CA SER A 307 -20.14 -11.09 6.43
C SER A 307 -19.61 -10.45 5.12
N THR A 308 -18.29 -10.42 4.91
CA THR A 308 -17.69 -9.92 3.67
C THR A 308 -18.15 -10.72 2.46
N LEU A 309 -18.11 -12.06 2.52
CA LEU A 309 -18.55 -12.93 1.42
C LEU A 309 -20.05 -12.80 1.15
N ALA A 310 -20.85 -12.63 2.21
CA ALA A 310 -22.30 -12.45 2.12
C ALA A 310 -22.66 -11.16 1.35
N HIS A 311 -21.97 -10.05 1.60
CA HIS A 311 -22.19 -8.79 0.86
C HIS A 311 -21.83 -8.87 -0.63
N LEU A 312 -20.95 -9.80 -1.01
CA LEU A 312 -20.57 -10.03 -2.40
C LEU A 312 -21.47 -11.03 -3.12
N ALA A 313 -22.28 -11.79 -2.38
CA ALA A 313 -23.11 -12.84 -2.95
C ALA A 313 -24.40 -12.29 -3.58
N ARG A 314 -24.84 -12.89 -4.68
CA ARG A 314 -26.15 -12.68 -5.30
C ARG A 314 -27.27 -13.18 -4.37
N PHE A 315 -27.05 -14.36 -3.80
CA PHE A 315 -27.88 -14.94 -2.73
C PHE A 315 -27.06 -15.95 -1.90
N ILE A 316 -27.58 -16.31 -0.76
CA ILE A 316 -26.94 -17.22 0.20
C ILE A 316 -27.80 -18.49 0.34
N ILE A 317 -27.18 -19.66 0.27
CA ILE A 317 -27.79 -20.95 0.63
C ILE A 317 -27.22 -21.37 1.98
N VAL A 318 -28.11 -21.71 2.93
CA VAL A 318 -27.72 -22.15 4.27
C VAL A 318 -28.22 -23.56 4.52
N ASP A 319 -27.32 -24.50 4.73
CA ASP A 319 -27.70 -25.85 5.16
C ASP A 319 -27.93 -25.91 6.66
N LEU A 320 -29.18 -26.10 7.04
CA LEU A 320 -29.64 -26.21 8.42
C LEU A 320 -29.69 -27.65 8.94
N THR A 321 -29.25 -28.62 8.16
CA THR A 321 -29.40 -30.04 8.51
C THR A 321 -28.54 -30.45 9.70
N ASP A 322 -27.36 -29.84 9.87
CA ASP A 322 -26.50 -30.03 11.05
C ASP A 322 -26.37 -28.73 11.86
N PRO A 323 -26.94 -28.72 13.07
CA PRO A 323 -27.29 -27.49 13.78
C PRO A 323 -26.19 -26.81 14.59
N SER A 324 -24.99 -27.34 14.63
CA SER A 324 -24.07 -26.96 15.72
C SER A 324 -23.45 -25.55 15.64
N SER A 325 -23.41 -24.90 14.49
CA SER A 325 -22.80 -23.55 14.38
C SER A 325 -23.53 -22.58 13.44
N ALA A 326 -24.01 -23.04 12.28
CA ALA A 326 -24.63 -22.19 11.27
C ALA A 326 -25.75 -21.25 11.77
N PRO A 327 -26.69 -21.70 12.66
CA PRO A 327 -27.75 -20.84 13.12
C PRO A 327 -27.30 -19.61 13.91
N HIS A 328 -26.28 -19.76 14.77
CA HIS A 328 -25.81 -18.66 15.63
C HIS A 328 -25.12 -17.56 14.84
N GLU A 329 -24.30 -17.94 13.89
CA GLU A 329 -23.59 -16.99 13.03
C GLU A 329 -24.54 -16.26 12.08
N MET A 330 -25.53 -16.97 11.54
CA MET A 330 -26.54 -16.36 10.68
C MET A 330 -27.41 -15.33 11.42
N ALA A 331 -27.64 -15.50 12.72
CA ALA A 331 -28.35 -14.52 13.54
C ALA A 331 -27.59 -13.18 13.63
N THR A 332 -26.28 -13.22 13.50
CA THR A 332 -25.42 -12.02 13.48
C THR A 332 -25.33 -11.43 12.07
N ILE A 333 -25.23 -12.27 11.03
CA ILE A 333 -24.96 -11.85 9.65
C ILE A 333 -26.24 -11.34 8.95
N ILE A 334 -27.36 -12.04 9.08
CA ILE A 334 -28.64 -11.70 8.39
C ILE A 334 -29.08 -10.25 8.66
N PRO A 335 -29.01 -9.72 9.90
CA PRO A 335 -29.39 -8.33 10.16
C PRO A 335 -28.49 -7.29 9.47
N GLN A 336 -27.25 -7.66 9.16
CA GLN A 336 -26.25 -6.77 8.59
C GLN A 336 -26.19 -6.81 7.05
N CYS A 337 -26.65 -7.93 6.44
CA CYS A 337 -26.56 -8.17 5.00
C CYS A 337 -27.94 -8.27 4.38
N ILE A 338 -28.33 -7.29 3.54
CA ILE A 338 -29.60 -7.32 2.78
C ILE A 338 -29.36 -8.12 1.49
N VAL A 339 -29.26 -9.44 1.63
CA VAL A 339 -29.04 -10.41 0.54
C VAL A 339 -30.01 -11.57 0.74
N PRO A 340 -30.67 -12.11 -0.34
CA PRO A 340 -31.59 -13.22 -0.19
C PRO A 340 -30.92 -14.43 0.47
N VAL A 341 -31.58 -14.99 1.48
CA VAL A 341 -31.11 -16.19 2.18
C VAL A 341 -32.10 -17.33 1.97
N GLN A 342 -31.63 -18.42 1.38
CA GLN A 342 -32.40 -19.63 1.13
C GLN A 342 -31.96 -20.74 2.09
N PRO A 343 -32.71 -21.04 3.15
CA PRO A 343 -32.42 -22.14 4.05
C PRO A 343 -32.80 -23.48 3.41
N LEU A 344 -31.93 -24.49 3.58
CA LEU A 344 -32.20 -25.89 3.21
C LEU A 344 -32.24 -26.77 4.43
N LEU A 345 -33.15 -27.77 4.42
CA LEU A 345 -33.29 -28.73 5.52
C LEU A 345 -33.66 -30.11 4.96
N THR A 346 -32.96 -31.15 5.37
CA THR A 346 -33.32 -32.54 5.04
C THR A 346 -34.58 -32.94 5.80
N ILE A 347 -35.54 -33.61 5.14
CA ILE A 347 -36.72 -34.17 5.77
C ILE A 347 -36.29 -35.43 6.56
N ASP A 348 -36.39 -35.37 7.88
CA ASP A 348 -36.19 -36.44 8.81
C ASP A 348 -37.29 -36.32 9.87
N GLU A 349 -37.85 -37.45 10.34
CA GLU A 349 -38.98 -37.45 11.34
C GLU A 349 -38.65 -36.70 12.61
N ASN A 350 -37.35 -36.54 12.93
CA ASN A 350 -36.88 -35.89 14.15
C ASN A 350 -36.25 -34.49 13.91
N ARG A 351 -36.31 -33.95 12.69
CA ARG A 351 -35.69 -32.64 12.37
C ARG A 351 -36.73 -31.57 12.11
N TYR A 352 -36.71 -30.54 12.96
CA TYR A 352 -37.55 -29.35 12.84
C TYR A 352 -36.72 -28.14 12.49
N GLU A 353 -37.33 -27.19 11.77
CA GLU A 353 -36.73 -25.89 11.53
C GLU A 353 -36.46 -25.20 12.87
N TYR A 354 -35.25 -24.66 13.02
CA TYR A 354 -34.88 -23.96 14.26
C TYR A 354 -35.77 -22.74 14.48
N ALA A 355 -36.27 -22.57 15.71
CA ALA A 355 -37.12 -21.44 16.10
C ALA A 355 -36.47 -20.08 15.74
N MET A 356 -35.15 -20.00 15.83
CA MET A 356 -34.40 -18.81 15.48
C MET A 356 -34.51 -18.46 13.98
N PHE A 357 -34.48 -19.44 13.05
CA PHE A 357 -34.72 -19.20 11.64
C PHE A 357 -36.14 -18.79 11.32
N GLN A 358 -37.13 -19.33 12.06
CA GLN A 358 -38.50 -18.87 11.97
C GLN A 358 -38.64 -17.40 12.39
N ASP A 359 -37.97 -17.00 13.48
CA ASP A 359 -37.94 -15.62 13.95
C ASP A 359 -37.20 -14.68 12.95
N LEU A 360 -36.05 -15.10 12.42
CA LEU A 360 -35.31 -14.35 11.39
C LEU A 360 -36.17 -14.13 10.13
N ARG A 361 -36.90 -15.13 9.68
CA ARG A 361 -37.79 -15.00 8.52
C ARG A 361 -38.96 -14.04 8.80
N GLN A 362 -39.48 -13.99 10.01
CA GLN A 362 -40.52 -13.02 10.37
C GLN A 362 -40.00 -11.59 10.41
N ARG A 363 -38.74 -11.38 10.83
CA ARG A 363 -38.14 -10.05 10.96
C ARG A 363 -37.55 -9.54 9.66
N TYR A 364 -36.98 -10.42 8.85
CA TYR A 364 -36.22 -10.06 7.67
C TYR A 364 -36.83 -10.67 6.42
N HIS A 365 -37.48 -9.85 5.61
CA HIS A 365 -38.22 -10.24 4.40
C HIS A 365 -37.36 -10.82 3.29
N TRP A 366 -36.03 -10.74 3.39
CA TRP A 366 -35.06 -11.38 2.47
C TRP A 366 -34.64 -12.79 2.90
N VAL A 367 -35.13 -13.29 4.03
CA VAL A 367 -35.01 -14.71 4.40
C VAL A 367 -36.21 -15.49 3.84
N LEU A 368 -35.89 -16.36 2.88
CA LEU A 368 -36.92 -17.15 2.18
C LEU A 368 -37.43 -18.32 3.02
N PRO A 369 -38.59 -18.90 2.66
CA PRO A 369 -39.08 -20.12 3.29
C PRO A 369 -38.08 -21.26 3.16
N THR A 370 -37.91 -22.04 4.27
CA THR A 370 -37.00 -23.19 4.29
C THR A 370 -37.43 -24.24 3.27
N GLN A 371 -36.55 -24.53 2.31
CA GLN A 371 -36.76 -25.59 1.33
C GLN A 371 -36.38 -26.92 1.96
N ARG A 372 -37.37 -27.85 2.03
CA ARG A 372 -37.18 -29.21 2.53
C ARG A 372 -36.97 -30.19 1.39
N TYR A 373 -36.05 -31.14 1.58
CA TYR A 373 -35.76 -32.19 0.61
C TYR A 373 -35.49 -33.54 1.29
N TYR A 374 -35.74 -34.67 0.58
CA TYR A 374 -35.56 -36.02 1.12
C TYR A 374 -34.14 -36.51 0.98
N ASP A 375 -33.56 -36.33 -0.20
CA ASP A 375 -32.26 -36.83 -0.57
C ASP A 375 -31.58 -35.90 -1.59
N MET A 376 -30.32 -36.17 -1.92
CA MET A 376 -29.54 -35.41 -2.88
C MET A 376 -30.19 -35.34 -4.28
N PRO A 377 -30.67 -36.44 -4.88
CA PRO A 377 -31.37 -36.41 -6.16
C PRO A 377 -32.58 -35.49 -6.18
N SER A 378 -33.44 -35.56 -5.13
CA SER A 378 -34.64 -34.71 -5.03
C SER A 378 -34.30 -33.25 -4.85
N LEU A 379 -33.21 -32.90 -4.14
CA LEU A 379 -32.68 -31.54 -4.03
C LEU A 379 -32.23 -31.03 -5.40
N LEU A 380 -31.40 -31.79 -6.10
CA LEU A 380 -30.83 -31.37 -7.39
C LEU A 380 -31.91 -31.23 -8.47
N THR A 381 -32.90 -32.11 -8.52
CA THR A 381 -34.01 -32.05 -9.46
C THR A 381 -34.86 -30.78 -9.24
N SER A 382 -35.08 -30.41 -8.01
CA SER A 382 -35.90 -29.23 -7.64
C SER A 382 -35.10 -27.95 -7.45
N LEU A 383 -33.77 -27.98 -7.59
CA LEU A 383 -32.86 -26.87 -7.29
C LEU A 383 -33.22 -25.58 -8.02
N HIS A 384 -33.46 -25.68 -9.32
CA HIS A 384 -33.78 -24.51 -10.14
C HIS A 384 -35.09 -23.85 -9.70
N GLU A 385 -36.18 -24.62 -9.63
CA GLU A 385 -37.52 -24.09 -9.39
C GLU A 385 -37.73 -23.65 -7.93
N LYS A 386 -37.17 -24.42 -6.97
CA LYS A 386 -37.48 -24.23 -5.54
C LYS A 386 -36.42 -23.49 -4.73
N VAL A 387 -35.21 -23.31 -5.28
CA VAL A 387 -34.11 -22.66 -4.60
C VAL A 387 -33.65 -21.43 -5.39
N ILE A 388 -33.29 -21.61 -6.68
CA ILE A 388 -32.67 -20.55 -7.46
C ILE A 388 -33.71 -19.49 -7.84
N VAL A 389 -34.83 -19.89 -8.46
CA VAL A 389 -35.84 -18.93 -8.93
C VAL A 389 -36.37 -18.04 -7.79
N PRO A 390 -36.78 -18.56 -6.61
CA PRO A 390 -37.22 -17.72 -5.50
C PRO A 390 -36.12 -16.78 -4.98
N ALA A 391 -34.86 -17.25 -4.95
CA ALA A 391 -33.74 -16.42 -4.52
C ALA A 391 -33.45 -15.28 -5.51
N GLU A 392 -33.49 -15.55 -6.82
CA GLU A 392 -33.32 -14.53 -7.86
C GLU A 392 -34.46 -13.50 -7.88
N GLU A 393 -35.71 -13.94 -7.77
CA GLU A 393 -36.88 -13.04 -7.69
C GLU A 393 -36.72 -12.08 -6.49
N LYS A 394 -36.29 -12.62 -5.34
CA LYS A 394 -36.03 -11.80 -4.15
C LYS A 394 -34.84 -10.87 -4.33
N ALA A 395 -33.79 -11.30 -5.02
CA ALA A 395 -32.65 -10.44 -5.31
C ALA A 395 -33.04 -9.25 -6.22
N VAL A 396 -33.85 -9.49 -7.25
CA VAL A 396 -34.38 -8.43 -8.12
C VAL A 396 -35.30 -7.47 -7.35
N GLU A 397 -36.18 -8.00 -6.47
CA GLU A 397 -37.02 -7.17 -5.60
C GLU A 397 -36.19 -6.23 -4.71
N LEU A 398 -35.13 -6.75 -4.10
CA LEU A 398 -34.24 -5.97 -3.22
C LEU A 398 -33.44 -4.91 -4.01
N GLU A 399 -33.01 -5.21 -5.22
CA GLU A 399 -32.35 -4.23 -6.10
C GLU A 399 -33.28 -3.07 -6.46
N GLN A 400 -34.52 -3.36 -6.83
CA GLN A 400 -35.52 -2.32 -7.14
C GLN A 400 -35.80 -1.41 -5.95
N ARG A 401 -35.86 -1.95 -4.73
CA ARG A 401 -36.07 -1.16 -3.50
C ARG A 401 -34.88 -0.27 -3.13
N LYS A 402 -33.66 -0.57 -3.58
CA LYS A 402 -32.48 0.30 -3.39
C LYS A 402 -32.46 1.51 -4.32
N LEU A 403 -33.24 1.48 -5.40
CA LEU A 403 -33.34 2.54 -6.41
C LEU A 403 -34.50 3.52 -6.16
N THR A 404 -35.38 3.21 -5.21
CA THR A 404 -36.48 4.07 -4.72
C THR A 404 -36.15 4.64 -3.35
#